data_89ccb00120883b028880efb29a0599d9
#
_entry.id   89ccb00120883b028880efb29a0599d9
#
_cell.length_a   1.000
_cell.length_b   1.000
_cell.length_c   1.000
_cell.angle_alpha   90.00
_cell.angle_beta   90.00
_cell.angle_gamma   90.00
#
_symmetry.space_group_name_H-M   'P 1'
#
loop_
_entity.id
_entity.type
_entity.pdbx_description
1 polymer ?
#
loop_
_entity_poly.entity_id
_entity_poly.type
_entity_poly.pdbx_seq_one_letter_code
_entity_poly.pdbx_strand_id
1 'polypeptide(L)'
;MDVAIISGDRDLLQLATDHVMVRIPKTKKTGTEIENYNTADVIEKYGVTPKEFIDVKALQGDTSDNIPGVPGIGEKTAGALIAKYHCIEAVHEDAENVKPPRASKNIVEYWEQALMSKELATIILDAPVDYEFF
;
A
#
# COMPACT_ATOMS: atom_id res chain seq x y z
N MET A 1 5.09 -5.59 -23.37
CA MET A 1 6.23 -4.65 -23.13
C MET A 1 6.59 -4.67 -21.67
N ASP A 2 7.85 -4.83 -21.37
CA ASP A 2 8.34 -4.78 -20.00
C ASP A 2 8.76 -3.35 -19.67
N VAL A 3 8.36 -2.88 -18.51
CA VAL A 3 8.62 -1.52 -18.04
C VAL A 3 9.30 -1.57 -16.68
N ALA A 4 10.29 -0.73 -16.48
CA ALA A 4 10.93 -0.53 -15.17
C ALA A 4 10.66 0.89 -14.67
N ILE A 5 10.12 1.00 -13.47
CA ILE A 5 9.89 2.28 -12.79
C ILE A 5 10.97 2.45 -11.73
N ILE A 6 11.76 3.50 -11.84
CA ILE A 6 12.82 3.81 -10.86
C ILE A 6 12.36 4.97 -9.99
N SER A 7 12.14 4.71 -8.70
CA SER A 7 11.67 5.74 -7.78
C SER A 7 12.00 5.38 -6.34
N GLY A 8 12.18 6.39 -5.50
CA GLY A 8 12.27 6.21 -4.05
C GLY A 8 10.91 6.11 -3.35
N ASP A 9 9.83 6.33 -4.09
CA ASP A 9 8.46 6.32 -3.56
C ASP A 9 7.88 4.89 -3.55
N ARG A 10 7.67 4.34 -2.35
CA ARG A 10 7.14 2.98 -2.17
C ARG A 10 5.67 2.85 -2.57
N ASP A 11 4.94 3.95 -2.67
CA ASP A 11 3.54 3.93 -3.13
C ASP A 11 3.43 3.41 -4.57
N LEU A 12 4.48 3.56 -5.36
CA LEU A 12 4.53 3.02 -6.72
C LEU A 12 4.57 1.49 -6.76
N LEU A 13 4.80 0.80 -5.65
CA LEU A 13 4.74 -0.66 -5.58
C LEU A 13 3.37 -1.20 -5.97
N GLN A 14 2.30 -0.40 -5.84
CA GLN A 14 0.97 -0.78 -6.31
C GLN A 14 0.90 -0.96 -7.83
N LEU A 15 1.86 -0.41 -8.57
CA LEU A 15 1.95 -0.53 -10.02
C LEU A 15 2.73 -1.77 -10.47
N ALA A 16 3.36 -2.51 -9.56
CA ALA A 16 4.13 -3.70 -9.89
C ALA A 16 3.23 -4.78 -10.50
N THR A 17 3.66 -5.36 -11.61
CA THR A 17 2.99 -6.48 -12.28
C THR A 17 4.05 -7.46 -12.79
N ASP A 18 3.63 -8.50 -13.49
CA ASP A 18 4.58 -9.42 -14.13
C ASP A 18 5.40 -8.74 -15.23
N HIS A 19 4.91 -7.63 -15.78
CA HIS A 19 5.55 -6.84 -16.82
C HIS A 19 6.06 -5.48 -16.36
N VAL A 20 5.73 -5.06 -15.15
CA VAL A 20 6.17 -3.79 -14.56
C VAL A 20 6.97 -4.07 -13.30
N MET A 21 8.25 -3.69 -13.34
CA MET A 21 9.14 -3.80 -12.19
C MET A 21 9.35 -2.42 -11.57
N VAL A 22 9.13 -2.31 -10.27
CA VAL A 22 9.45 -1.09 -9.52
C VAL A 22 10.83 -1.25 -8.89
N ARG A 23 11.72 -0.30 -9.17
CA ARG A 23 13.11 -0.32 -8.70
C ARG A 23 13.32 0.80 -7.70
N ILE A 24 13.62 0.43 -6.46
CA ILE A 24 13.78 1.38 -5.36
C ILE A 24 15.26 1.44 -4.95
N PRO A 25 15.93 2.59 -5.15
CA PRO A 25 17.27 2.79 -4.65
C PRO A 25 17.28 2.83 -3.13
N LYS A 26 18.24 2.13 -2.52
CA LYS A 26 18.41 2.09 -1.07
C LYS A 26 19.88 2.40 -0.72
N THR A 27 20.07 3.47 0.00
CA THR A 27 21.42 3.84 0.45
C THR A 27 21.83 3.02 1.66
N LYS A 28 22.98 2.38 1.58
CA LYS A 28 23.62 1.67 2.68
C LYS A 28 24.99 2.26 2.96
N LYS A 29 25.60 1.91 4.07
CA LYS A 29 26.96 2.35 4.42
C LYS A 29 28.00 1.99 3.36
N THR A 30 27.76 0.92 2.60
CA THR A 30 28.66 0.42 1.56
C THR A 30 28.36 0.96 0.16
N GLY A 31 27.32 1.81 0.02
CA GLY A 31 26.92 2.37 -1.27
C GLY A 31 25.40 2.29 -1.49
N THR A 32 24.99 2.51 -2.72
CA THR A 32 23.57 2.45 -3.11
C THR A 32 23.26 1.08 -3.71
N GLU A 33 22.28 0.38 -3.15
CA GLU A 33 21.69 -0.82 -3.74
C GLU A 33 20.34 -0.50 -4.34
N ILE A 34 19.95 -1.27 -5.36
CA ILE A 34 18.63 -1.14 -5.98
C ILE A 34 17.82 -2.38 -5.65
N GLU A 35 16.69 -2.20 -4.98
CA GLU A 35 15.71 -3.27 -4.74
C GLU A 35 14.73 -3.31 -5.92
N ASN A 36 14.54 -4.49 -6.49
CA ASN A 36 13.64 -4.70 -7.63
C ASN A 36 12.37 -5.41 -7.16
N TYR A 37 11.22 -4.87 -7.53
CA TYR A 37 9.93 -5.41 -7.14
C TYR A 37 9.03 -5.63 -8.35
N ASN A 38 8.68 -6.89 -8.59
CA ASN A 38 7.53 -7.28 -9.43
C ASN A 38 6.43 -7.79 -8.50
N THR A 39 5.36 -8.37 -9.05
CA THR A 39 4.26 -8.92 -8.24
C THR A 39 4.75 -9.91 -7.18
N ALA A 40 5.57 -10.88 -7.57
CA ALA A 40 6.05 -11.91 -6.65
C ALA A 40 6.91 -11.32 -5.52
N ASP A 41 7.75 -10.34 -5.83
CA ASP A 41 8.63 -9.70 -4.84
C ASP A 41 7.83 -8.89 -3.80
N VAL A 42 6.76 -8.22 -4.23
CA VAL A 42 5.88 -7.50 -3.32
C VAL A 42 5.17 -8.48 -2.37
N ILE A 43 4.66 -9.58 -2.89
CA ILE A 43 4.01 -10.62 -2.08
C ILE A 43 5.00 -11.22 -1.07
N GLU A 44 6.21 -11.52 -1.49
CA GLU A 44 7.23 -12.10 -0.63
C GLU A 44 7.61 -11.16 0.53
N LYS A 45 7.81 -9.88 0.24
CA LYS A 45 8.27 -8.92 1.24
C LYS A 45 7.15 -8.43 2.17
N TYR A 46 5.98 -8.13 1.62
CA TYR A 46 4.88 -7.50 2.36
C TYR A 46 3.74 -8.45 2.70
N GLY A 47 3.71 -9.65 2.13
CA GLY A 47 2.64 -10.62 2.34
C GLY A 47 1.33 -10.27 1.64
N VAL A 48 1.34 -9.26 0.79
CA VAL A 48 0.15 -8.76 0.08
C VAL A 48 0.50 -8.48 -1.38
N THR A 49 -0.52 -8.51 -2.25
CA THR A 49 -0.34 -8.15 -3.67
C THR A 49 -0.12 -6.64 -3.83
N PRO A 50 0.40 -6.18 -4.97
CA PRO A 50 0.54 -4.74 -5.24
C PRO A 50 -0.77 -3.95 -5.09
N LYS A 51 -1.91 -4.52 -5.50
CA LYS A 51 -3.23 -3.89 -5.31
C LYS A 51 -3.62 -3.83 -3.84
N GLU A 52 -3.36 -4.88 -3.09
CA GLU A 52 -3.63 -4.94 -1.66
C GLU A 52 -2.76 -3.98 -0.85
N PHE A 53 -1.61 -3.58 -1.38
CA PHE A 53 -0.73 -2.61 -0.75
C PHE A 53 -1.41 -1.26 -0.52
N ILE A 54 -2.36 -0.89 -1.38
CA ILE A 54 -3.20 0.31 -1.22
C ILE A 54 -3.99 0.21 0.08
N ASP A 55 -4.59 -0.93 0.36
CA ASP A 55 -5.38 -1.16 1.57
C ASP A 55 -4.53 -1.18 2.84
N VAL A 56 -3.31 -1.69 2.75
CA VAL A 56 -2.34 -1.61 3.86
C VAL A 56 -2.05 -0.15 4.20
N LYS A 57 -1.81 0.69 3.21
CA LYS A 57 -1.62 2.13 3.38
C LYS A 57 -2.85 2.81 3.97
N ALA A 58 -4.04 2.40 3.54
CA ALA A 58 -5.29 2.95 4.05
C ALA A 58 -5.45 2.71 5.56
N LEU A 59 -4.97 1.58 6.06
CA LEU A 59 -5.03 1.26 7.48
C LEU A 59 -3.89 1.91 8.28
N GLN A 60 -2.65 1.78 7.82
CA GLN A 60 -1.50 2.29 8.57
C GLN A 60 -1.33 3.80 8.46
N GLY A 61 -1.76 4.41 7.34
CA GLY A 61 -1.52 5.81 7.03
C GLY A 61 -0.10 6.10 6.57
N ASP A 62 0.12 7.33 6.19
CA ASP A 62 1.43 7.83 5.80
C ASP A 62 1.50 9.34 6.05
N THR A 63 2.25 9.74 7.07
CA THR A 63 2.35 11.15 7.44
C THR A 63 3.03 12.01 6.37
N SER A 64 3.95 11.44 5.60
CA SER A 64 4.63 12.18 4.54
C SER A 64 3.71 12.54 3.37
N ASP A 65 2.70 11.70 3.12
CA ASP A 65 1.70 11.91 2.06
C ASP A 65 0.36 12.43 2.61
N ASN A 66 0.31 12.81 3.88
CA ASN A 66 -0.91 13.26 4.56
C ASN A 66 -2.06 12.24 4.53
N ILE A 67 -1.72 10.95 4.58
CA ILE A 67 -2.69 9.87 4.66
C ILE A 67 -2.93 9.56 6.14
N PRO A 68 -4.13 9.81 6.69
CA PRO A 68 -4.35 9.67 8.12
C PRO A 68 -4.34 8.23 8.62
N GLY A 69 -4.82 7.28 7.82
CA GLY A 69 -4.94 5.89 8.23
C GLY A 69 -5.95 5.68 9.36
N VAL A 70 -5.86 4.56 10.05
CA VAL A 70 -6.66 4.24 11.22
C VAL A 70 -5.77 4.29 12.45
N PRO A 71 -6.09 5.11 13.47
CA PRO A 71 -5.29 5.18 14.68
C PRO A 71 -5.11 3.82 15.35
N GLY A 72 -3.90 3.55 15.83
CA GLY A 72 -3.60 2.29 16.52
C GLY A 72 -3.30 1.10 15.63
N ILE A 73 -3.36 1.26 14.31
CA ILE A 73 -2.99 0.23 13.35
C ILE A 73 -1.66 0.60 12.71
N GLY A 74 -0.62 -0.15 13.04
CA GLY A 74 0.70 0.01 12.44
C GLY A 74 0.91 -0.90 11.25
N GLU A 75 2.11 -0.83 10.66
CA GLU A 75 2.49 -1.59 9.45
C GLU A 75 2.25 -3.09 9.60
N LYS A 76 2.68 -3.68 10.70
CA LYS A 76 2.54 -5.12 10.93
C LYS A 76 1.08 -5.55 11.03
N THR A 77 0.28 -4.82 11.79
CA THR A 77 -1.14 -5.11 11.96
C THR A 77 -1.89 -4.92 10.65
N ALA A 78 -1.64 -3.83 9.94
CA ALA A 78 -2.25 -3.56 8.65
C ALA A 78 -1.90 -4.65 7.63
N GLY A 79 -0.62 -5.02 7.53
CA GLY A 79 -0.17 -6.08 6.65
C GLY A 79 -0.82 -7.43 6.95
N ALA A 80 -0.91 -7.81 8.21
CA ALA A 80 -1.54 -9.07 8.63
C ALA A 80 -3.03 -9.08 8.31
N LEU A 81 -3.73 -7.97 8.55
CA LEU A 81 -5.16 -7.86 8.26
C LEU A 81 -5.44 -7.97 6.76
N ILE A 82 -4.70 -7.26 5.95
CA ILE A 82 -4.90 -7.27 4.50
C ILE A 82 -4.46 -8.61 3.89
N ALA A 83 -3.42 -9.24 4.40
CA ALA A 83 -3.05 -10.60 3.98
C ALA A 83 -4.16 -11.61 4.23
N LYS A 84 -4.95 -11.44 5.31
CA LYS A 84 -6.07 -12.30 5.66
C LYS A 84 -7.36 -11.95 4.91
N TYR A 85 -7.71 -10.67 4.88
CA TYR A 85 -9.01 -10.18 4.39
C TYR A 85 -8.97 -9.62 2.97
N HIS A 86 -7.78 -9.31 2.44
CA HIS A 86 -7.51 -8.78 1.10
C HIS A 86 -7.92 -7.34 0.84
N CYS A 87 -8.87 -6.78 1.59
CA CYS A 87 -9.27 -5.37 1.46
C CYS A 87 -9.81 -4.82 2.78
N ILE A 88 -9.85 -3.50 2.90
CA ILE A 88 -10.34 -2.85 4.13
C ILE A 88 -11.83 -3.09 4.35
N GLU A 89 -12.60 -3.21 3.28
CA GLU A 89 -14.04 -3.47 3.33
C GLU A 89 -14.33 -4.82 4.00
N ALA A 90 -13.58 -5.86 3.67
CA ALA A 90 -13.70 -7.17 4.30
C ALA A 90 -13.28 -7.13 5.78
N VAL A 91 -12.25 -6.36 6.11
CA VAL A 91 -11.83 -6.14 7.50
C VAL A 91 -12.95 -5.48 8.31
N HIS A 92 -13.60 -4.48 7.74
CA HIS A 92 -14.71 -3.77 8.37
C HIS A 92 -15.92 -4.66 8.60
N GLU A 93 -16.27 -5.50 7.62
CA GLU A 93 -17.40 -6.45 7.74
C GLU A 93 -17.20 -7.46 8.87
N ASP A 94 -15.96 -7.87 9.10
CA ASP A 94 -15.60 -8.85 10.13
C ASP A 94 -14.86 -8.21 11.32
N ALA A 95 -15.10 -6.93 11.56
CA ALA A 95 -14.41 -6.16 12.60
C ALA A 95 -14.49 -6.81 13.99
N GLU A 96 -15.57 -7.51 14.29
CA GLU A 96 -15.77 -8.20 15.56
C GLU A 96 -14.68 -9.26 15.83
N ASN A 97 -14.13 -9.86 14.78
CA ASN A 97 -13.11 -10.90 14.86
C ASN A 97 -11.69 -10.37 14.66
N VAL A 98 -11.54 -9.06 14.41
CA VAL A 98 -10.23 -8.44 14.22
C VAL A 98 -9.48 -8.35 15.56
N LYS A 99 -8.21 -8.70 15.54
CA LYS A 99 -7.31 -8.57 16.69
C LYS A 99 -6.15 -7.66 16.34
N PRO A 100 -5.67 -6.85 17.28
CA PRO A 100 -6.11 -6.69 18.67
C PRO A 100 -7.46 -5.96 18.79
N PRO A 101 -8.16 -6.03 19.92
CA PRO A 101 -9.47 -5.38 20.10
C PRO A 101 -9.48 -3.87 19.82
N ARG A 102 -8.37 -3.20 20.06
CA ARG A 102 -8.20 -1.78 19.76
C ARG A 102 -8.29 -1.52 18.25
N ALA A 103 -7.69 -2.38 17.44
CA ALA A 103 -7.79 -2.27 15.98
C ALA A 103 -9.22 -2.48 15.51
N SER A 104 -9.92 -3.48 16.06
CA SER A 104 -11.34 -3.73 15.78
C SER A 104 -12.19 -2.48 16.04
N LYS A 105 -12.08 -1.91 17.23
CA LYS A 105 -12.81 -0.70 17.62
C LYS A 105 -12.51 0.47 16.69
N ASN A 106 -11.24 0.71 16.42
CA ASN A 106 -10.82 1.86 15.63
C ASN A 106 -11.20 1.74 14.15
N ILE A 107 -11.23 0.54 13.58
CA ILE A 107 -11.70 0.31 12.22
C ILE A 107 -13.16 0.76 12.07
N VAL A 108 -14.00 0.46 13.04
CA VAL A 108 -15.42 0.86 13.02
C VAL A 108 -15.55 2.37 13.25
N GLU A 109 -14.84 2.90 14.26
CA GLU A 109 -14.93 4.31 14.66
C GLU A 109 -14.40 5.26 13.58
N TYR A 110 -13.28 4.89 12.94
CA TYR A 110 -12.61 5.71 11.94
C TYR A 110 -12.80 5.19 10.51
N TRP A 111 -13.92 4.52 10.24
CA TRP A 111 -14.19 3.91 8.94
C TRP A 111 -14.15 4.91 7.77
N GLU A 112 -14.79 6.06 7.93
CA GLU A 112 -14.77 7.10 6.90
C GLU A 112 -13.36 7.61 6.62
N GLN A 113 -12.53 7.72 7.66
CA GLN A 113 -11.13 8.10 7.53
C GLN A 113 -10.33 7.03 6.80
N ALA A 114 -10.63 5.75 7.03
CA ALA A 114 -9.99 4.64 6.30
C ALA A 114 -10.34 4.68 4.81
N LEU A 115 -11.59 4.94 4.47
CA LEU A 115 -12.03 5.09 3.07
C LEU A 115 -11.34 6.26 2.38
N MET A 116 -11.25 7.40 3.06
CA MET A 116 -10.53 8.57 2.55
C MET A 116 -9.05 8.25 2.35
N SER A 117 -8.43 7.55 3.30
CA SER A 117 -7.03 7.15 3.21
C SER A 117 -6.77 6.21 2.04
N LYS A 118 -7.67 5.29 1.77
CA LYS A 118 -7.60 4.41 0.59
C LYS A 118 -7.65 5.21 -0.70
N GLU A 119 -8.55 6.17 -0.79
CA GLU A 119 -8.66 7.05 -1.95
C GLU A 119 -7.38 7.84 -2.17
N LEU A 120 -6.81 8.42 -1.10
CA LEU A 120 -5.56 9.17 -1.18
C LEU A 120 -4.36 8.30 -1.56
N ALA A 121 -4.35 7.04 -1.13
CA ALA A 121 -3.27 6.10 -1.43
C ALA A 121 -3.35 5.52 -2.85
N THR A 122 -4.53 5.58 -3.47
CA THR A 122 -4.75 5.03 -4.80
C THR A 122 -4.18 5.95 -5.88
N ILE A 123 -3.29 5.42 -6.71
CA ILE A 123 -2.77 6.15 -7.88
C ILE A 123 -3.81 6.08 -9.00
N ILE A 124 -4.15 7.25 -9.54
CA ILE A 124 -5.08 7.33 -10.66
C ILE A 124 -4.34 6.91 -11.93
N LEU A 125 -4.71 5.74 -12.48
CA LEU A 125 -4.04 5.16 -13.65
C LEU A 125 -4.54 5.72 -14.97
N ASP A 126 -5.76 6.25 -15.01
CA ASP A 126 -6.44 6.74 -16.20
C ASP A 126 -6.79 8.24 -16.12
N ALA A 127 -5.99 8.98 -15.34
CA ALA A 127 -6.17 10.43 -15.25
C ALA A 127 -6.04 11.07 -16.65
N PRO A 128 -6.93 12.02 -17.01
CA PRO A 128 -6.81 12.71 -18.29
C PRO A 128 -5.55 13.57 -18.30
N VAL A 129 -4.58 13.17 -19.09
CA VAL A 129 -3.32 13.87 -19.24
C VAL A 129 -3.12 14.23 -20.71
N ASP A 130 -3.03 15.54 -20.99
CA ASP A 130 -2.59 16.01 -22.28
C ASP A 130 -1.07 16.06 -22.29
N TYR A 131 -0.47 15.26 -23.14
CA TYR A 131 0.98 15.30 -23.33
C TYR A 131 1.35 15.19 -24.78
N GLU A 132 2.40 15.90 -25.15
CA GLU A 132 2.96 15.85 -26.47
C GLU A 132 4.21 15.00 -26.45
N PHE A 133 4.38 14.17 -27.47
CA PHE A 133 5.60 13.43 -27.69
C PHE A 133 6.55 14.25 -28.56
N PHE A 134 7.76 14.36 -28.09
CA PHE A 134 8.80 15.12 -28.77
C PHE A 134 9.69 14.22 -29.60
#